data_3a7171cc997c9c7132a55b392d8e41f6
#
_entry.id   3a7171cc997c9c7132a55b392d8e41f6
#
_cell.length_a   1.000
_cell.length_b   1.000
_cell.length_c   1.000
_cell.angle_alpha   90.00
_cell.angle_beta   90.00
_cell.angle_gamma   90.00
#
_symmetry.space_group_name_H-M   'P 1'
#
loop_
_entity.id
_entity.type
_entity.pdbx_description
1 polymer ?
#
loop_
_entity_poly.entity_id
_entity_poly.type
_entity_poly.pdbx_seq_one_letter_code
_entity_poly.pdbx_strand_id
1 'polypeptide(L)'
;MNTKLWTVDVKEDLSTNYPQITQAARLLQQNETVAFPTETVYGLGANAKNNDAVAKIYEAKGRPSDNPLIVHIAEIEQLKEIAEADSAQAETLMKHFWPGPLTIVLPCKKGVLSTRVTAGLDTVAVRMPDHPVALELIKRAGVPVAAPSANLSGKPSPTKAEHVIHDLNGRIAGVVDGGPTGVGVESTVVSCTGDVPVILRPGGVTKEQLEEAAGPVLIDQGITDEKKAPLSPGMKYTHYAPEAPLAIIKGSHKNIQQLIEQYQKDGMRVGILTTEERAGAYRADVVRICGRRDRLETVAAGLYDSLRSFDEEKPDFIFAESFPEEGVGRAVMNRLLKAAGHRVIEA
;
A
#
# COMPACT_ATOMS: atom_id res chain seq x y z
N MET A 1 -14.73 19.23 -8.91
CA MET A 1 -15.14 18.96 -7.49
C MET A 1 -14.19 19.71 -6.56
N ASN A 2 -14.64 20.21 -5.42
CA ASN A 2 -13.73 20.81 -4.44
C ASN A 2 -13.40 19.75 -3.37
N THR A 3 -12.14 19.31 -3.29
CA THR A 3 -11.70 18.33 -2.30
C THR A 3 -11.52 19.00 -0.93
N LYS A 4 -12.24 18.53 0.08
CA LYS A 4 -12.11 19.03 1.46
C LYS A 4 -10.88 18.43 2.12
N LEU A 5 -10.18 19.20 2.91
CA LEU A 5 -9.07 18.73 3.75
C LEU A 5 -9.42 18.95 5.22
N TRP A 6 -9.30 17.91 6.03
CA TRP A 6 -9.47 17.96 7.48
C TRP A 6 -8.21 17.45 8.16
N THR A 7 -7.64 18.25 9.01
CA THR A 7 -6.53 17.84 9.87
C THR A 7 -7.07 17.31 11.19
N VAL A 8 -6.54 16.18 11.63
CA VAL A 8 -6.94 15.44 12.84
C VAL A 8 -5.70 15.20 13.69
N ASP A 9 -5.73 15.60 14.95
CA ASP A 9 -4.69 15.24 15.92
C ASP A 9 -4.95 13.83 16.45
N VAL A 10 -4.12 12.88 16.07
CA VAL A 10 -4.24 11.47 16.49
C VAL A 10 -3.93 11.22 17.96
N LYS A 11 -3.44 12.24 18.69
CA LYS A 11 -3.18 12.17 20.14
C LYS A 11 -4.42 12.49 20.97
N GLU A 12 -5.44 13.09 20.35
CA GLU A 12 -6.70 13.38 21.01
C GLU A 12 -7.62 12.15 21.03
N ASP A 13 -8.61 12.16 21.92
CA ASP A 13 -9.66 11.14 21.94
C ASP A 13 -10.62 11.36 20.76
N LEU A 14 -10.46 10.57 19.71
CA LEU A 14 -11.25 10.66 18.49
C LEU A 14 -12.68 10.08 18.68
N SER A 15 -12.92 9.31 19.75
CA SER A 15 -14.20 8.64 20.00
C SER A 15 -15.31 9.61 20.45
N THR A 16 -14.95 10.74 21.02
CA THR A 16 -15.87 11.74 21.52
C THR A 16 -16.36 12.71 20.42
N ASN A 17 -16.20 13.98 20.56
CA ASN A 17 -16.71 14.96 19.59
C ASN A 17 -15.63 15.40 18.60
N TYR A 18 -15.46 14.66 17.48
CA TYR A 18 -14.54 15.04 16.43
C TYR A 18 -15.29 15.35 15.12
N PRO A 19 -15.68 16.63 14.91
CA PRO A 19 -16.53 17.04 13.79
C PRO A 19 -15.94 16.70 12.41
N GLN A 20 -14.62 16.74 12.25
CA GLN A 20 -13.91 16.44 11.00
C GLN A 20 -14.15 15.01 10.56
N ILE A 21 -13.98 14.03 11.48
CA ILE A 21 -14.22 12.61 11.20
C ILE A 21 -15.72 12.38 10.92
N THR A 22 -16.61 13.04 11.68
CA THR A 22 -18.05 12.94 11.44
C THR A 22 -18.45 13.46 10.06
N GLN A 23 -17.87 14.56 9.61
CA GLN A 23 -18.13 15.10 8.26
C GLN A 23 -17.60 14.15 7.18
N ALA A 24 -16.40 13.60 7.35
CA ALA A 24 -15.81 12.62 6.44
C ALA A 24 -16.65 11.33 6.37
N ALA A 25 -17.12 10.82 7.52
CA ALA A 25 -17.99 9.65 7.61
C ALA A 25 -19.33 9.85 6.87
N ARG A 26 -19.93 11.04 7.00
CA ARG A 26 -21.16 11.39 6.26
C ARG A 26 -20.96 11.35 4.75
N LEU A 27 -19.79 11.73 4.23
CA LEU A 27 -19.50 11.62 2.80
C LEU A 27 -19.46 10.15 2.35
N LEU A 28 -18.85 9.26 3.15
CA LEU A 28 -18.88 7.81 2.87
C LEU A 28 -20.32 7.26 2.88
N GLN A 29 -21.16 7.69 3.83
CA GLN A 29 -22.58 7.33 3.88
C GLN A 29 -23.35 7.85 2.65
N GLN A 30 -22.96 9.00 2.11
CA GLN A 30 -23.52 9.60 0.91
C GLN A 30 -22.95 9.02 -0.39
N ASN A 31 -22.19 7.93 -0.29
CA ASN A 31 -21.53 7.25 -1.41
C ASN A 31 -20.50 8.12 -2.14
N GLU A 32 -19.87 9.05 -1.40
CA GLU A 32 -18.71 9.80 -1.88
C GLU A 32 -17.40 9.15 -1.46
N THR A 33 -16.28 9.58 -2.07
CA THR A 33 -14.95 9.06 -1.80
C THR A 33 -14.19 9.95 -0.82
N VAL A 34 -13.56 9.33 0.18
CA VAL A 34 -12.74 10.02 1.19
C VAL A 34 -11.41 9.28 1.33
N ALA A 35 -10.30 10.01 1.24
CA ALA A 35 -9.00 9.46 1.58
C ALA A 35 -8.72 9.61 3.08
N PHE A 36 -8.09 8.60 3.67
CA PHE A 36 -7.78 8.54 5.09
C PHE A 36 -6.48 7.79 5.37
N PRO A 37 -5.76 8.13 6.45
CA PRO A 37 -4.55 7.43 6.85
C PRO A 37 -4.85 6.05 7.42
N THR A 38 -3.93 5.13 7.19
CA THR A 38 -3.79 3.89 7.95
C THR A 38 -2.36 3.80 8.49
N GLU A 39 -2.02 2.78 9.26
CA GLU A 39 -0.64 2.54 9.69
C GLU A 39 0.29 2.19 8.52
N THR A 40 -0.25 1.74 7.39
CA THR A 40 0.51 1.34 6.19
C THR A 40 0.67 2.47 5.18
N VAL A 41 -0.40 2.86 4.50
CA VAL A 41 -0.48 3.94 3.50
C VAL A 41 -1.85 4.61 3.58
N TYR A 42 -2.01 5.77 2.98
CA TYR A 42 -3.34 6.38 2.84
C TYR A 42 -4.22 5.55 1.91
N GLY A 43 -5.45 5.25 2.36
CA GLY A 43 -6.48 4.57 1.59
C GLY A 43 -7.48 5.53 0.98
N LEU A 44 -7.97 5.27 -0.24
CA LEU A 44 -9.10 5.96 -0.86
C LEU A 44 -10.36 5.15 -0.62
N GLY A 45 -11.19 5.57 0.34
CA GLY A 45 -12.35 4.85 0.80
C GLY A 45 -13.65 5.20 0.07
N ALA A 46 -14.47 4.18 -0.11
CA ALA A 46 -15.88 4.31 -0.50
C ALA A 46 -16.72 3.20 0.14
N ASN A 47 -18.04 3.39 0.21
CA ASN A 47 -18.98 2.38 0.69
C ASN A 47 -18.88 1.08 -0.16
N ALA A 48 -18.38 0.01 0.45
CA ALA A 48 -18.13 -1.27 -0.23
C ALA A 48 -19.41 -1.97 -0.71
N LYS A 49 -20.57 -1.61 -0.18
CA LYS A 49 -21.88 -2.17 -0.56
C LYS A 49 -22.50 -1.47 -1.78
N ASN A 50 -21.95 -0.31 -2.22
CA ASN A 50 -22.54 0.51 -3.28
C ASN A 50 -21.67 0.51 -4.55
N ASN A 51 -22.23 0.07 -5.68
CA ASN A 51 -21.53 -0.02 -6.97
C ASN A 51 -21.03 1.34 -7.48
N ASP A 52 -21.83 2.39 -7.33
CA ASP A 52 -21.48 3.72 -7.84
C ASP A 52 -20.42 4.38 -6.98
N ALA A 53 -20.48 4.19 -5.65
CA ALA A 53 -19.42 4.63 -4.74
C ALA A 53 -18.08 3.98 -5.07
N VAL A 54 -18.06 2.66 -5.30
CA VAL A 54 -16.85 1.94 -5.69
C VAL A 54 -16.36 2.35 -7.08
N ALA A 55 -17.27 2.64 -8.02
CA ALA A 55 -16.90 3.14 -9.34
C ALA A 55 -16.11 4.46 -9.27
N LYS A 56 -16.47 5.37 -8.36
CA LYS A 56 -15.75 6.63 -8.12
C LYS A 56 -14.28 6.43 -7.70
N ILE A 57 -13.96 5.33 -6.98
CA ILE A 57 -12.56 4.99 -6.66
C ILE A 57 -11.77 4.75 -7.95
N TYR A 58 -12.29 3.92 -8.84
CA TYR A 58 -11.61 3.58 -10.09
C TYR A 58 -11.45 4.80 -11.00
N GLU A 59 -12.50 5.62 -11.09
CA GLU A 59 -12.50 6.86 -11.86
C GLU A 59 -11.47 7.86 -11.31
N ALA A 60 -11.48 8.14 -10.01
CA ALA A 60 -10.54 9.07 -9.39
C ALA A 60 -9.08 8.67 -9.59
N LYS A 61 -8.78 7.38 -9.52
CA LYS A 61 -7.44 6.81 -9.69
C LYS A 61 -7.01 6.63 -11.14
N GLY A 62 -7.92 6.65 -12.10
CA GLY A 62 -7.65 6.18 -13.46
C GLY A 62 -7.25 4.70 -13.52
N ARG A 63 -7.83 3.87 -12.64
CA ARG A 63 -7.49 2.44 -12.49
C ARG A 63 -8.49 1.56 -13.22
N PRO A 64 -8.05 0.50 -13.94
CA PRO A 64 -8.95 -0.53 -14.45
C PRO A 64 -9.70 -1.24 -13.32
N SER A 65 -10.97 -1.60 -13.58
CA SER A 65 -11.85 -2.21 -12.57
C SER A 65 -11.75 -3.75 -12.46
N ASP A 66 -10.73 -4.34 -13.06
CA ASP A 66 -10.46 -5.78 -13.12
C ASP A 66 -9.58 -6.30 -11.98
N ASN A 67 -9.28 -5.46 -10.99
CA ASN A 67 -8.42 -5.79 -9.87
C ASN A 67 -9.18 -5.53 -8.55
N PRO A 68 -9.41 -6.55 -7.71
CA PRO A 68 -10.23 -6.45 -6.51
C PRO A 68 -9.71 -5.41 -5.53
N LEU A 69 -10.58 -4.96 -4.62
CA LEU A 69 -10.27 -4.00 -3.58
C LEU A 69 -10.29 -4.66 -2.21
N ILE A 70 -9.48 -4.14 -1.28
CA ILE A 70 -9.51 -4.54 0.13
C ILE A 70 -10.65 -3.79 0.82
N VAL A 71 -11.48 -4.53 1.55
CA VAL A 71 -12.53 -3.98 2.41
C VAL A 71 -11.95 -3.77 3.81
N HIS A 72 -12.07 -2.55 4.31
CA HIS A 72 -11.65 -2.18 5.65
C HIS A 72 -12.85 -2.19 6.58
N ILE A 73 -12.66 -2.75 7.77
CA ILE A 73 -13.64 -2.85 8.85
C ILE A 73 -13.06 -2.24 10.13
N ALA A 74 -13.92 -1.83 11.05
CA ALA A 74 -13.52 -1.34 12.37
C ALA A 74 -13.88 -2.31 13.51
N GLU A 75 -14.78 -3.25 13.25
CA GLU A 75 -15.29 -4.22 14.23
C GLU A 75 -15.46 -5.59 13.56
N ILE A 76 -15.25 -6.68 14.33
CA ILE A 76 -15.35 -8.07 13.83
C ILE A 76 -16.77 -8.41 13.37
N GLU A 77 -17.77 -7.77 13.91
CA GLU A 77 -19.17 -7.94 13.52
C GLU A 77 -19.40 -7.59 12.05
N GLN A 78 -18.72 -6.56 11.55
CA GLN A 78 -18.76 -6.18 10.13
C GLN A 78 -18.19 -7.28 9.21
N LEU A 79 -17.17 -8.04 9.67
CA LEU A 79 -16.65 -9.19 8.92
C LEU A 79 -17.73 -10.24 8.69
N LYS A 80 -18.48 -10.59 9.75
CA LYS A 80 -19.54 -11.59 9.69
C LYS A 80 -20.67 -11.26 8.71
N GLU A 81 -20.84 -10.00 8.38
CA GLU A 81 -21.82 -9.57 7.38
C GLU A 81 -21.37 -9.88 5.95
N ILE A 82 -20.06 -9.82 5.66
CA ILE A 82 -19.51 -9.76 4.29
C ILE A 82 -18.73 -11.01 3.87
N ALA A 83 -18.25 -11.82 4.83
CA ALA A 83 -17.41 -12.99 4.56
C ALA A 83 -17.79 -14.18 5.43
N GLU A 84 -17.41 -15.37 4.98
CA GLU A 84 -17.43 -16.62 5.76
C GLU A 84 -16.03 -16.80 6.36
N ALA A 85 -15.91 -16.79 7.69
CA ALA A 85 -14.64 -16.80 8.41
C ALA A 85 -14.48 -18.08 9.27
N ASP A 86 -14.87 -19.22 8.71
CA ASP A 86 -14.90 -20.51 9.44
C ASP A 86 -13.54 -21.21 9.49
N SER A 87 -12.47 -20.61 8.95
CA SER A 87 -11.11 -21.16 8.97
C SER A 87 -10.42 -20.87 10.30
N ALA A 88 -9.97 -21.92 10.99
CA ALA A 88 -9.22 -21.80 12.25
C ALA A 88 -7.90 -21.00 12.06
N GLN A 89 -7.26 -21.13 10.89
CA GLN A 89 -6.06 -20.37 10.54
C GLN A 89 -6.40 -18.88 10.38
N ALA A 90 -7.51 -18.54 9.71
CA ALA A 90 -7.97 -17.17 9.57
C ALA A 90 -8.26 -16.55 10.94
N GLU A 91 -8.97 -17.27 11.81
CA GLU A 91 -9.28 -16.83 13.18
C GLU A 91 -7.98 -16.57 13.98
N THR A 92 -7.01 -17.50 13.91
CA THR A 92 -5.71 -17.35 14.57
C THR A 92 -4.96 -16.12 14.06
N LEU A 93 -4.89 -15.90 12.74
CA LEU A 93 -4.21 -14.75 12.15
C LEU A 93 -4.91 -13.44 12.50
N MET A 94 -6.24 -13.39 12.47
CA MET A 94 -7.01 -12.21 12.92
C MET A 94 -6.72 -11.87 14.36
N LYS A 95 -6.70 -12.85 15.25
CA LYS A 95 -6.45 -12.65 16.69
C LYS A 95 -5.06 -12.09 16.97
N HIS A 96 -4.04 -12.46 16.17
CA HIS A 96 -2.66 -12.01 16.37
C HIS A 96 -2.36 -10.66 15.70
N PHE A 97 -2.99 -10.38 14.56
CA PHE A 97 -2.57 -9.28 13.68
C PHE A 97 -3.65 -8.24 13.39
N TRP A 98 -4.86 -8.36 13.95
CA TRP A 98 -5.89 -7.34 13.86
C TRP A 98 -6.19 -6.70 15.21
N PRO A 99 -6.29 -5.37 15.24
CA PRO A 99 -5.99 -4.39 14.17
C PRO A 99 -4.54 -4.44 13.73
N GLY A 100 -4.27 -4.28 12.41
CA GLY A 100 -2.90 -4.26 11.92
C GLY A 100 -2.71 -4.43 10.41
N PRO A 101 -1.43 -4.54 9.96
CA PRO A 101 -1.07 -4.52 8.56
C PRO A 101 -1.20 -5.90 7.89
N LEU A 102 -2.25 -6.66 8.24
CA LEU A 102 -2.62 -7.93 7.64
C LEU A 102 -3.98 -7.85 6.96
N THR A 103 -4.05 -8.27 5.70
CA THR A 103 -5.27 -8.48 4.93
C THR A 103 -5.50 -9.97 4.74
N ILE A 104 -6.70 -10.45 5.03
CA ILE A 104 -7.07 -11.86 4.89
C ILE A 104 -8.10 -11.99 3.77
N VAL A 105 -7.85 -12.89 2.83
CA VAL A 105 -8.79 -13.26 1.76
C VAL A 105 -9.62 -14.44 2.23
N LEU A 106 -10.93 -14.27 2.19
CA LEU A 106 -11.95 -15.20 2.67
C LEU A 106 -13.04 -15.40 1.61
N PRO A 107 -13.82 -16.49 1.67
CA PRO A 107 -15.03 -16.64 0.87
C PRO A 107 -16.00 -15.47 1.12
N CYS A 108 -16.53 -14.89 0.04
CA CYS A 108 -17.41 -13.72 0.11
C CYS A 108 -18.88 -14.15 0.22
N LYS A 109 -19.66 -13.54 1.10
CA LYS A 109 -21.10 -13.69 1.12
C LYS A 109 -21.74 -13.06 -0.11
N LYS A 110 -22.55 -13.82 -0.82
CA LYS A 110 -23.19 -13.39 -2.09
C LYS A 110 -24.15 -12.24 -1.89
N GLY A 111 -24.08 -11.25 -2.79
CA GLY A 111 -25.05 -10.15 -2.86
C GLY A 111 -24.89 -9.04 -1.80
N VAL A 112 -23.90 -9.12 -0.92
CA VAL A 112 -23.67 -8.12 0.14
C VAL A 112 -22.77 -6.99 -0.30
N LEU A 113 -21.69 -7.30 -1.01
CA LEU A 113 -20.73 -6.33 -1.51
C LEU A 113 -20.99 -5.97 -2.97
N SER A 114 -20.53 -4.78 -3.36
CA SER A 114 -20.43 -4.39 -4.75
C SER A 114 -19.62 -5.41 -5.55
N THR A 115 -20.10 -5.82 -6.72
CA THR A 115 -19.38 -6.73 -7.62
C THR A 115 -18.05 -6.15 -8.11
N ARG A 116 -17.91 -4.82 -8.07
CA ARG A 116 -16.66 -4.13 -8.38
C ARG A 116 -15.59 -4.31 -7.29
N VAL A 117 -15.99 -4.55 -6.03
CA VAL A 117 -15.06 -4.82 -4.92
C VAL A 117 -14.34 -6.15 -5.13
N THR A 118 -15.09 -7.18 -5.48
CA THR A 118 -14.54 -8.53 -5.69
C THR A 118 -13.97 -8.77 -7.08
N ALA A 119 -14.21 -7.84 -8.02
CA ALA A 119 -13.86 -8.00 -9.44
C ALA A 119 -14.36 -9.32 -10.03
N GLY A 120 -15.53 -9.79 -9.57
CA GLY A 120 -16.15 -11.04 -10.00
C GLY A 120 -15.63 -12.30 -9.32
N LEU A 121 -14.75 -12.20 -8.35
CA LEU A 121 -14.29 -13.35 -7.56
C LEU A 121 -15.31 -13.73 -6.48
N ASP A 122 -15.31 -15.02 -6.08
CA ASP A 122 -16.10 -15.53 -4.95
C ASP A 122 -15.45 -15.28 -3.59
N THR A 123 -14.39 -14.45 -3.56
CA THR A 123 -13.63 -14.11 -2.37
C THR A 123 -13.57 -12.62 -2.16
N VAL A 124 -13.34 -12.20 -0.92
CA VAL A 124 -13.11 -10.82 -0.52
C VAL A 124 -11.85 -10.71 0.34
N ALA A 125 -11.05 -9.68 0.09
CA ALA A 125 -9.93 -9.31 0.93
C ALA A 125 -10.41 -8.33 2.01
N VAL A 126 -10.21 -8.67 3.28
CA VAL A 126 -10.68 -7.87 4.43
C VAL A 126 -9.51 -7.51 5.33
N ARG A 127 -9.55 -6.33 5.92
CA ARG A 127 -8.56 -5.83 6.86
C ARG A 127 -9.20 -4.97 7.95
N MET A 128 -8.68 -5.07 9.17
CA MET A 128 -8.93 -4.11 10.25
C MET A 128 -7.63 -3.31 10.47
N PRO A 129 -7.56 -2.03 10.05
CA PRO A 129 -6.33 -1.24 10.14
C PRO A 129 -6.03 -0.82 11.58
N ASP A 130 -4.74 -0.72 11.95
CA ASP A 130 -4.31 -0.20 13.25
C ASP A 130 -4.02 1.30 13.15
N HIS A 131 -5.07 2.07 12.98
CA HIS A 131 -4.97 3.53 12.95
C HIS A 131 -6.24 4.18 13.50
N PRO A 132 -6.13 5.05 14.52
CA PRO A 132 -7.31 5.59 15.23
C PRO A 132 -8.26 6.36 14.31
N VAL A 133 -7.74 7.13 13.36
CA VAL A 133 -8.58 7.84 12.36
C VAL A 133 -9.33 6.87 11.47
N ALA A 134 -8.67 5.81 10.97
CA ALA A 134 -9.30 4.82 10.11
C ALA A 134 -10.43 4.09 10.83
N LEU A 135 -10.16 3.58 12.04
CA LEU A 135 -11.13 2.85 12.84
C LEU A 135 -12.35 3.74 13.17
N GLU A 136 -12.11 4.95 13.64
CA GLU A 136 -13.21 5.85 14.02
C GLU A 136 -14.01 6.33 12.79
N LEU A 137 -13.36 6.59 11.66
CA LEU A 137 -14.03 6.93 10.40
C LEU A 137 -14.95 5.81 9.91
N ILE A 138 -14.44 4.56 9.87
CA ILE A 138 -15.20 3.39 9.42
C ILE A 138 -16.36 3.10 10.38
N LYS A 139 -16.11 3.21 11.69
CA LYS A 139 -17.13 3.02 12.72
C LYS A 139 -18.27 4.04 12.57
N ARG A 140 -17.96 5.33 12.42
CA ARG A 140 -18.97 6.39 12.21
C ARG A 140 -19.67 6.30 10.87
N ALA A 141 -18.98 5.80 9.84
CA ALA A 141 -19.62 5.57 8.55
C ALA A 141 -20.68 4.45 8.62
N GLY A 142 -20.53 3.49 9.55
CA GLY A 142 -21.48 2.40 9.75
C GLY A 142 -21.56 1.43 8.57
N VAL A 143 -20.59 1.47 7.67
CA VAL A 143 -20.49 0.60 6.48
C VAL A 143 -19.08 0.08 6.32
N PRO A 144 -18.88 -1.13 5.76
CA PRO A 144 -17.56 -1.59 5.35
C PRO A 144 -17.03 -0.69 4.21
N VAL A 145 -15.74 -0.35 4.26
CA VAL A 145 -15.12 0.62 3.36
C VAL A 145 -14.14 -0.06 2.42
N ALA A 146 -14.45 -0.10 1.13
CA ALA A 146 -13.49 -0.52 0.11
C ALA A 146 -12.43 0.56 -0.06
N ALA A 147 -11.14 0.23 0.12
CA ALA A 147 -10.08 1.22 0.03
C ALA A 147 -8.77 0.65 -0.55
N PRO A 148 -8.44 0.93 -1.82
CA PRO A 148 -7.08 0.85 -2.31
C PRO A 148 -6.24 2.04 -1.81
N SER A 149 -4.92 2.05 -2.09
CA SER A 149 -4.08 3.22 -1.83
C SER A 149 -4.59 4.48 -2.54
N ALA A 150 -4.46 5.66 -1.90
CA ALA A 150 -5.05 6.92 -2.37
C ALA A 150 -4.13 7.69 -3.34
N ASN A 151 -3.59 7.03 -4.39
CA ASN A 151 -2.74 7.60 -5.43
C ASN A 151 -3.37 7.46 -6.83
N LEU A 152 -2.91 8.24 -7.80
CA LEU A 152 -3.10 7.93 -9.21
C LEU A 152 -2.49 6.56 -9.54
N SER A 153 -3.16 5.79 -10.40
CA SER A 153 -2.69 4.44 -10.78
C SER A 153 -1.27 4.51 -11.35
N GLY A 154 -0.40 3.61 -10.90
CA GLY A 154 1.01 3.56 -11.29
C GLY A 154 1.97 4.32 -10.38
N LYS A 155 1.55 5.43 -9.75
CA LYS A 155 2.41 6.23 -8.86
C LYS A 155 2.68 5.53 -7.52
N PRO A 156 3.76 5.91 -6.78
CA PRO A 156 4.05 5.38 -5.45
C PRO A 156 2.88 5.62 -4.48
N SER A 157 2.61 4.67 -3.59
CA SER A 157 1.51 4.81 -2.63
C SER A 157 1.73 6.00 -1.69
N PRO A 158 0.67 6.72 -1.28
CA PRO A 158 0.80 7.89 -0.45
C PRO A 158 1.01 7.51 1.02
N THR A 159 2.03 8.09 1.64
CA THR A 159 2.35 7.95 3.06
C THR A 159 2.10 9.24 3.86
N LYS A 160 1.68 10.30 3.18
CA LYS A 160 1.30 11.61 3.73
C LYS A 160 0.06 12.15 3.01
N ALA A 161 -0.70 13.00 3.67
CA ALA A 161 -1.86 13.68 3.07
C ALA A 161 -1.48 14.53 1.84
N GLU A 162 -0.29 15.14 1.86
CA GLU A 162 0.25 15.92 0.75
C GLU A 162 0.35 15.11 -0.55
N HIS A 163 0.77 13.83 -0.46
CA HIS A 163 0.83 12.92 -1.60
C HIS A 163 -0.57 12.67 -2.19
N VAL A 164 -1.57 12.54 -1.32
CA VAL A 164 -2.98 12.36 -1.75
C VAL A 164 -3.49 13.61 -2.44
N ILE A 165 -3.26 14.79 -1.86
CA ILE A 165 -3.67 16.08 -2.44
C ILE A 165 -2.98 16.29 -3.80
N HIS A 166 -1.67 16.00 -3.89
CA HIS A 166 -0.95 16.11 -5.17
C HIS A 166 -1.60 15.25 -6.27
N ASP A 167 -2.01 14.02 -5.95
CA ASP A 167 -2.52 13.07 -6.93
C ASP A 167 -4.03 13.23 -7.21
N LEU A 168 -4.84 13.53 -6.19
CA LEU A 168 -6.30 13.36 -6.23
C LEU A 168 -7.11 14.64 -5.92
N ASN A 169 -6.46 15.80 -5.75
CA ASN A 169 -7.18 17.05 -5.57
C ASN A 169 -8.14 17.32 -6.75
N GLY A 170 -9.36 17.69 -6.45
CA GLY A 170 -10.42 17.92 -7.45
C GLY A 170 -11.10 16.65 -7.96
N ARG A 171 -10.63 15.44 -7.57
CA ARG A 171 -11.15 14.13 -8.03
C ARG A 171 -11.92 13.38 -6.94
N ILE A 172 -11.72 13.72 -5.67
CA ILE A 172 -12.33 13.06 -4.49
C ILE A 172 -13.00 14.08 -3.59
N ALA A 173 -13.95 13.64 -2.78
CA ALA A 173 -14.74 14.53 -1.94
C ALA A 173 -13.96 15.09 -0.74
N GLY A 174 -13.00 14.33 -0.20
CA GLY A 174 -12.21 14.82 0.93
C GLY A 174 -11.01 13.96 1.28
N VAL A 175 -10.12 14.55 2.09
CA VAL A 175 -8.94 13.92 2.68
C VAL A 175 -8.94 14.19 4.17
N VAL A 176 -8.81 13.14 4.97
CA VAL A 176 -8.54 13.26 6.41
C VAL A 176 -7.03 13.12 6.60
N ASP A 177 -6.40 14.20 7.04
CA ASP A 177 -4.98 14.23 7.37
C ASP A 177 -4.80 13.86 8.85
N GLY A 178 -4.26 12.68 9.12
CA GLY A 178 -3.87 12.19 10.45
C GLY A 178 -2.35 12.05 10.59
N GLY A 179 -1.58 12.74 9.77
CA GLY A 179 -0.12 12.69 9.76
C GLY A 179 0.46 11.57 8.89
N PRO A 180 1.79 11.36 8.95
CA PRO A 180 2.47 10.34 8.18
C PRO A 180 2.15 8.93 8.68
N THR A 181 2.19 7.94 7.76
CA THR A 181 2.01 6.52 8.09
C THR A 181 3.28 5.92 8.68
N GLY A 182 3.14 4.86 9.50
CA GLY A 182 4.28 4.27 10.23
C GLY A 182 4.99 3.15 9.48
N VAL A 183 4.26 2.24 8.82
CA VAL A 183 4.81 1.05 8.12
C VAL A 183 5.37 1.38 6.74
N GLY A 184 4.70 2.26 6.01
CA GLY A 184 5.16 2.81 4.73
C GLY A 184 4.96 1.92 3.51
N VAL A 185 4.76 0.63 3.68
CA VAL A 185 4.36 -0.32 2.62
C VAL A 185 2.99 -0.91 2.94
N GLU A 186 2.27 -1.38 1.94
CA GLU A 186 0.92 -1.94 2.11
C GLU A 186 0.92 -3.18 2.98
N SER A 187 -0.27 -3.55 3.44
CA SER A 187 -0.53 -4.78 4.21
C SER A 187 -0.07 -6.03 3.48
N THR A 188 0.37 -7.02 4.24
CA THR A 188 0.49 -8.40 3.75
C THR A 188 -0.89 -8.93 3.40
N VAL A 189 -1.02 -9.62 2.27
CA VAL A 189 -2.27 -10.26 1.85
C VAL A 189 -2.09 -11.76 1.91
N VAL A 190 -2.93 -12.42 2.71
CA VAL A 190 -2.91 -13.87 2.90
C VAL A 190 -4.26 -14.45 2.52
N SER A 191 -4.25 -15.47 1.68
CA SER A 191 -5.45 -16.29 1.40
C SER A 191 -5.59 -17.38 2.46
N CYS A 192 -6.77 -17.42 3.08
CA CYS A 192 -7.19 -18.48 4.00
C CYS A 192 -8.38 -19.25 3.44
N THR A 193 -8.48 -19.41 2.12
CA THR A 193 -9.54 -20.14 1.43
C THR A 193 -9.21 -21.63 1.24
N GLY A 194 -7.99 -22.05 1.53
CA GLY A 194 -7.54 -23.44 1.49
C GLY A 194 -7.05 -23.93 2.85
N ASP A 195 -6.52 -25.16 2.88
CA ASP A 195 -6.05 -25.82 4.11
C ASP A 195 -4.80 -25.17 4.70
N VAL A 196 -3.96 -24.53 3.87
CA VAL A 196 -2.73 -23.84 4.28
C VAL A 196 -2.81 -22.39 3.82
N PRO A 197 -2.51 -21.42 4.70
CA PRO A 197 -2.47 -20.01 4.32
C PRO A 197 -1.43 -19.73 3.23
N VAL A 198 -1.78 -18.88 2.25
CA VAL A 198 -0.91 -18.53 1.12
C VAL A 198 -0.73 -17.02 1.07
N ILE A 199 0.52 -16.54 1.14
CA ILE A 199 0.85 -15.12 0.94
C ILE A 199 0.67 -14.79 -0.54
N LEU A 200 -0.28 -13.91 -0.83
CA LEU A 200 -0.54 -13.37 -2.17
C LEU A 200 0.20 -12.06 -2.43
N ARG A 201 0.60 -11.35 -1.37
CA ARG A 201 1.39 -10.13 -1.44
C ARG A 201 2.17 -9.94 -0.14
N PRO A 202 3.52 -9.83 -0.18
CA PRO A 202 4.29 -9.48 1.02
C PRO A 202 4.03 -8.02 1.42
N GLY A 203 4.07 -7.73 2.71
CA GLY A 203 3.78 -6.40 3.27
C GLY A 203 4.29 -6.25 4.70
N GLY A 204 3.53 -5.49 5.52
CA GLY A 204 3.95 -5.11 6.88
C GLY A 204 4.07 -6.28 7.87
N VAL A 205 3.33 -7.38 7.68
CA VAL A 205 3.52 -8.62 8.46
C VAL A 205 4.40 -9.57 7.65
N THR A 206 5.47 -10.09 8.26
CA THR A 206 6.43 -10.96 7.57
C THR A 206 5.96 -12.41 7.51
N LYS A 207 6.55 -13.21 6.61
CA LYS A 207 6.27 -14.66 6.52
C LYS A 207 6.59 -15.36 7.84
N GLU A 208 7.71 -15.00 8.42
CA GLU A 208 8.22 -15.58 9.67
C GLU A 208 7.23 -15.34 10.82
N GLN A 209 6.66 -14.12 10.93
CA GLN A 209 5.64 -13.80 11.93
C GLN A 209 4.33 -14.59 11.70
N LEU A 210 3.93 -14.76 10.44
CA LEU A 210 2.74 -15.56 10.10
C LEU A 210 2.95 -17.05 10.46
N GLU A 211 4.14 -17.59 10.18
CA GLU A 211 4.48 -18.99 10.51
C GLU A 211 4.57 -19.23 12.03
N GLU A 212 5.05 -18.25 12.78
CA GLU A 212 5.09 -18.32 14.25
C GLU A 212 3.66 -18.36 14.83
N ALA A 213 2.73 -17.63 14.26
CA ALA A 213 1.36 -17.53 14.76
C ALA A 213 0.47 -18.71 14.33
N ALA A 214 0.55 -19.16 13.07
CA ALA A 214 -0.41 -20.08 12.46
C ALA A 214 0.20 -21.36 11.86
N GLY A 215 1.51 -21.60 12.03
CA GLY A 215 2.21 -22.72 11.41
C GLY A 215 2.58 -22.46 9.96
N PRO A 216 2.79 -23.50 9.14
CA PRO A 216 3.30 -23.37 7.78
C PRO A 216 2.48 -22.41 6.92
N VAL A 217 3.17 -21.49 6.20
CA VAL A 217 2.58 -20.52 5.27
C VAL A 217 3.31 -20.59 3.94
N LEU A 218 2.56 -20.74 2.86
CA LEU A 218 3.09 -20.76 1.50
C LEU A 218 3.21 -19.34 0.91
N ILE A 219 4.00 -19.20 -0.12
CA ILE A 219 4.08 -17.99 -0.95
C ILE A 219 3.53 -18.34 -2.33
N ASP A 220 2.62 -17.53 -2.84
CA ASP A 220 2.08 -17.71 -4.19
C ASP A 220 3.19 -17.55 -5.24
N GLN A 221 3.31 -18.53 -6.13
CA GLN A 221 4.25 -18.50 -7.25
C GLN A 221 4.00 -17.34 -8.22
N GLY A 222 2.76 -16.83 -8.30
CA GLY A 222 2.43 -15.65 -9.10
C GLY A 222 3.09 -14.34 -8.62
N ILE A 223 3.67 -14.32 -7.40
CA ILE A 223 4.48 -13.19 -6.94
C ILE A 223 5.79 -13.08 -7.73
N THR A 224 6.31 -14.22 -8.20
CA THR A 224 7.58 -14.34 -8.93
C THR A 224 7.39 -14.59 -10.42
N ASP A 225 6.21 -14.98 -10.88
CA ASP A 225 5.90 -15.34 -12.28
C ASP A 225 4.82 -14.41 -12.88
N GLU A 226 5.25 -13.47 -13.73
CA GLU A 226 4.38 -12.47 -14.38
C GLU A 226 3.33 -13.04 -15.34
N LYS A 227 3.43 -14.32 -15.73
CA LYS A 227 2.51 -14.95 -16.69
C LYS A 227 1.21 -15.44 -16.06
N LYS A 228 1.12 -15.45 -14.71
CA LYS A 228 -0.09 -15.89 -14.00
C LYS A 228 -0.96 -14.69 -13.64
N ALA A 229 -2.29 -14.84 -13.84
CA ALA A 229 -3.26 -13.81 -13.44
C ALA A 229 -3.17 -13.57 -11.91
N PRO A 230 -3.00 -12.31 -11.46
CA PRO A 230 -2.85 -12.02 -10.05
C PRO A 230 -4.16 -12.23 -9.27
N LEU A 231 -4.05 -12.87 -8.13
CA LEU A 231 -5.16 -13.15 -7.20
C LEU A 231 -5.33 -12.05 -6.15
N SER A 232 -4.47 -11.01 -6.14
CA SER A 232 -4.52 -9.94 -5.13
C SER A 232 -4.31 -8.54 -5.71
N PRO A 233 -4.75 -7.48 -5.00
CA PRO A 233 -4.54 -6.08 -5.39
C PRO A 233 -3.06 -5.74 -5.59
N GLY A 234 -2.74 -4.95 -6.65
CA GLY A 234 -1.40 -4.43 -6.90
C GLY A 234 -0.43 -5.38 -7.60
N MET A 235 -0.91 -6.44 -8.27
CA MET A 235 -0.05 -7.43 -8.93
C MET A 235 0.00 -7.33 -10.47
N LYS A 236 -0.91 -6.60 -11.11
CA LYS A 236 -1.18 -6.74 -12.56
C LYS A 236 -0.48 -5.73 -13.49
N TYR A 237 0.02 -4.59 -12.98
CA TYR A 237 0.54 -3.49 -13.81
C TYR A 237 1.82 -2.92 -13.20
N THR A 238 2.56 -2.10 -13.97
CA THR A 238 3.63 -1.26 -13.38
C THR A 238 3.03 -0.42 -12.26
N HIS A 239 3.56 -0.56 -11.06
CA HIS A 239 3.10 0.10 -9.86
C HIS A 239 4.27 0.75 -9.14
N TYR A 240 3.98 1.81 -8.38
CA TYR A 240 4.94 2.45 -7.47
C TYR A 240 6.09 3.17 -8.18
N ALA A 241 5.98 3.41 -9.50
CA ALA A 241 7.04 4.02 -10.27
C ALA A 241 7.06 5.56 -10.11
N PRO A 242 8.24 6.17 -9.92
CA PRO A 242 8.45 7.58 -10.15
C PRO A 242 8.31 7.90 -11.65
N GLU A 243 8.32 9.20 -12.02
CA GLU A 243 8.22 9.61 -13.42
C GLU A 243 9.46 9.20 -14.24
N ALA A 244 10.65 9.29 -13.64
CA ALA A 244 11.89 8.88 -14.27
C ALA A 244 12.04 7.35 -14.30
N PRO A 245 12.65 6.78 -15.36
CA PRO A 245 13.00 5.37 -15.40
C PRO A 245 13.85 4.95 -14.21
N LEU A 246 13.52 3.80 -13.60
CA LEU A 246 14.21 3.26 -12.44
C LEU A 246 14.77 1.87 -12.76
N ALA A 247 15.97 1.55 -12.24
CA ALA A 247 16.51 0.20 -12.20
C ALA A 247 17.05 -0.13 -10.81
N ILE A 248 16.86 -1.38 -10.38
CA ILE A 248 17.54 -1.91 -9.19
C ILE A 248 18.99 -2.21 -9.59
N ILE A 249 19.93 -1.77 -8.74
CA ILE A 249 21.35 -2.00 -8.96
C ILE A 249 21.92 -2.90 -7.87
N LYS A 250 22.64 -3.93 -8.29
CA LYS A 250 23.38 -4.87 -7.44
C LYS A 250 24.88 -4.74 -7.71
N GLY A 251 25.68 -4.74 -6.66
CA GLY A 251 27.12 -4.65 -6.78
C GLY A 251 27.79 -3.97 -5.59
N SER A 252 29.09 -3.79 -5.68
CA SER A 252 29.84 -2.99 -4.71
C SER A 252 29.52 -1.51 -4.88
N HIS A 253 29.55 -0.71 -3.81
CA HIS A 253 29.34 0.74 -3.90
C HIS A 253 30.33 1.40 -4.88
N LYS A 254 31.55 0.87 -5.02
CA LYS A 254 32.54 1.35 -5.99
C LYS A 254 32.09 1.14 -7.44
N ASN A 255 31.57 -0.04 -7.76
CA ASN A 255 31.08 -0.35 -9.11
C ASN A 255 29.81 0.45 -9.43
N ILE A 256 28.91 0.58 -8.45
CA ILE A 256 27.70 1.42 -8.57
C ILE A 256 28.10 2.86 -8.88
N GLN A 257 29.08 3.42 -8.15
CA GLN A 257 29.57 4.77 -8.41
C GLN A 257 30.18 4.92 -9.82
N GLN A 258 30.92 3.94 -10.29
CA GLN A 258 31.47 3.96 -11.65
C GLN A 258 30.36 3.99 -12.71
N LEU A 259 29.28 3.24 -12.49
CA LEU A 259 28.14 3.25 -13.41
C LEU A 259 27.39 4.59 -13.39
N ILE A 260 27.20 5.20 -12.20
CA ILE A 260 26.65 6.55 -12.07
C ILE A 260 27.47 7.54 -12.88
N GLU A 261 28.80 7.54 -12.73
CA GLU A 261 29.71 8.43 -13.45
C GLU A 261 29.67 8.21 -14.98
N GLN A 262 29.45 6.97 -15.44
CA GLN A 262 29.27 6.68 -16.84
C GLN A 262 28.00 7.35 -17.40
N TYR A 263 26.86 7.18 -16.73
CA TYR A 263 25.60 7.81 -17.15
C TYR A 263 25.69 9.33 -17.13
N GLN A 264 26.38 9.90 -16.13
CA GLN A 264 26.62 11.37 -16.06
C GLN A 264 27.51 11.85 -17.21
N LYS A 265 28.55 11.10 -17.61
CA LYS A 265 29.38 11.39 -18.81
C LYS A 265 28.59 11.35 -20.09
N ASP A 266 27.56 10.50 -20.16
CA ASP A 266 26.62 10.43 -21.29
C ASP A 266 25.59 11.58 -21.27
N GLY A 267 25.73 12.55 -20.33
CA GLY A 267 24.91 13.75 -20.22
C GLY A 267 23.61 13.56 -19.43
N MET A 268 23.42 12.43 -18.75
CA MET A 268 22.22 12.15 -17.96
C MET A 268 22.33 12.71 -16.55
N ARG A 269 21.24 13.28 -16.04
CA ARG A 269 21.07 13.63 -14.63
C ARG A 269 20.66 12.37 -13.86
N VAL A 270 21.49 11.87 -12.97
CA VAL A 270 21.34 10.57 -12.32
C VAL A 270 20.86 10.72 -10.89
N GLY A 271 19.77 9.98 -10.54
CA GLY A 271 19.30 9.79 -9.18
C GLY A 271 19.77 8.46 -8.59
N ILE A 272 19.97 8.43 -7.26
CA ILE A 272 20.17 7.18 -6.52
C ILE A 272 19.32 7.13 -5.26
N LEU A 273 18.59 6.01 -5.09
CA LEU A 273 17.91 5.63 -3.87
C LEU A 273 18.83 4.73 -3.06
N THR A 274 19.16 5.15 -1.84
CA THR A 274 20.16 4.48 -0.99
C THR A 274 19.78 4.56 0.50
N THR A 275 20.65 4.14 1.39
CA THR A 275 20.49 4.20 2.84
C THR A 275 21.43 5.21 3.49
N GLU A 276 21.16 5.58 4.76
CA GLU A 276 21.98 6.53 5.52
C GLU A 276 23.46 6.13 5.52
N GLU A 277 23.76 4.84 5.68
CA GLU A 277 25.12 4.31 5.79
C GLU A 277 25.90 4.43 4.47
N ARG A 278 25.21 4.51 3.34
CA ARG A 278 25.82 4.50 2.01
C ARG A 278 25.70 5.81 1.24
N ALA A 279 24.89 6.74 1.71
CA ALA A 279 24.64 8.01 1.00
C ALA A 279 25.93 8.77 0.66
N GLY A 280 26.90 8.79 1.58
CA GLY A 280 28.21 9.44 1.38
C GLY A 280 29.15 8.74 0.38
N ALA A 281 28.82 7.51 -0.06
CA ALA A 281 29.61 6.77 -1.05
C ALA A 281 29.26 7.15 -2.50
N TYR A 282 28.17 7.89 -2.72
CA TYR A 282 27.68 8.19 -4.05
C TYR A 282 27.74 9.68 -4.39
N ARG A 283 28.17 9.97 -5.62
CA ARG A 283 28.21 11.31 -6.23
C ARG A 283 27.22 11.37 -7.39
N ALA A 284 25.96 11.08 -7.11
CA ALA A 284 24.87 11.26 -8.06
C ALA A 284 24.33 12.69 -8.00
N ASP A 285 23.62 13.12 -9.06
CA ASP A 285 23.02 14.47 -9.10
C ASP A 285 21.88 14.61 -8.08
N VAL A 286 21.20 13.51 -7.79
CA VAL A 286 20.12 13.43 -6.79
C VAL A 286 20.33 12.20 -5.91
N VAL A 287 20.57 12.39 -4.63
CA VAL A 287 20.68 11.30 -3.64
C VAL A 287 19.46 11.33 -2.72
N ARG A 288 18.73 10.22 -2.65
CA ARG A 288 17.60 10.07 -1.74
C ARG A 288 17.84 8.92 -0.77
N ILE A 289 17.67 9.21 0.51
CA ILE A 289 17.86 8.27 1.61
C ILE A 289 16.48 7.76 2.01
N CYS A 290 16.25 6.44 1.85
CA CYS A 290 14.97 5.83 2.21
C CYS A 290 14.95 5.25 3.62
N GLY A 291 16.08 5.24 4.34
CA GLY A 291 16.18 4.71 5.70
C GLY A 291 17.54 4.10 5.99
N ARG A 292 17.59 3.18 6.94
CA ARG A 292 18.79 2.50 7.42
C ARG A 292 18.83 1.05 6.97
N ARG A 293 20.00 0.59 6.51
CA ARG A 293 20.19 -0.77 6.00
C ARG A 293 20.16 -1.82 7.10
N ASP A 294 20.60 -1.45 8.31
CA ASP A 294 20.57 -2.31 9.49
C ASP A 294 19.16 -2.42 10.11
N ARG A 295 18.20 -1.58 9.68
CA ARG A 295 16.80 -1.57 10.13
C ARG A 295 15.86 -1.36 8.93
N LEU A 296 15.55 -2.44 8.22
CA LEU A 296 14.77 -2.40 6.98
C LEU A 296 13.34 -1.88 7.16
N GLU A 297 12.81 -1.85 8.38
CA GLU A 297 11.54 -1.19 8.72
C GLU A 297 11.59 0.31 8.41
N THR A 298 12.74 0.95 8.63
CA THR A 298 12.92 2.36 8.29
C THR A 298 12.98 2.58 6.78
N VAL A 299 13.53 1.61 6.04
CA VAL A 299 13.52 1.63 4.56
C VAL A 299 12.10 1.47 4.03
N ALA A 300 11.33 0.55 4.59
CA ALA A 300 9.92 0.38 4.24
C ALA A 300 9.12 1.67 4.48
N ALA A 301 9.30 2.30 5.65
CA ALA A 301 8.62 3.54 6.02
C ALA A 301 8.96 4.72 5.10
N GLY A 302 10.23 4.83 4.66
CA GLY A 302 10.71 5.95 3.82
C GLY A 302 10.63 5.71 2.32
N LEU A 303 10.34 4.48 1.87
CA LEU A 303 10.46 4.08 0.46
C LEU A 303 9.65 4.96 -0.50
N TYR A 304 8.35 5.08 -0.25
CA TYR A 304 7.45 5.79 -1.17
C TYR A 304 7.65 7.29 -1.14
N ASP A 305 7.92 7.86 0.02
CA ASP A 305 8.24 9.29 0.15
C ASP A 305 9.51 9.63 -0.65
N SER A 306 10.55 8.79 -0.53
CA SER A 306 11.79 8.94 -1.30
C SER A 306 11.58 8.76 -2.80
N LEU A 307 10.77 7.78 -3.24
CA LEU A 307 10.45 7.60 -4.66
C LEU A 307 9.70 8.80 -5.23
N ARG A 308 8.74 9.37 -4.48
CA ARG A 308 8.00 10.57 -4.90
C ARG A 308 8.88 11.80 -4.99
N SER A 309 9.85 11.96 -4.07
CA SER A 309 10.73 13.13 -4.06
C SER A 309 11.67 13.22 -5.26
N PHE A 310 11.87 12.14 -6.03
CA PHE A 310 12.59 12.22 -7.30
C PHE A 310 11.83 13.01 -8.36
N ASP A 311 10.48 12.99 -8.35
CA ASP A 311 9.67 13.70 -9.34
C ASP A 311 9.84 15.23 -9.22
N GLU A 312 10.22 15.75 -8.03
CA GLU A 312 10.54 17.17 -7.81
C GLU A 312 11.87 17.58 -8.45
N GLU A 313 12.86 16.67 -8.38
CA GLU A 313 14.23 16.92 -8.86
C GLU A 313 14.44 16.52 -10.32
N LYS A 314 13.52 15.74 -10.89
CA LYS A 314 13.49 15.32 -12.30
C LYS A 314 14.82 14.77 -12.82
N PRO A 315 15.38 13.70 -12.24
CA PRO A 315 16.50 12.99 -12.84
C PRO A 315 16.06 12.32 -14.16
N ASP A 316 17.01 12.08 -15.05
CA ASP A 316 16.77 11.34 -16.30
C ASP A 316 16.72 9.83 -16.07
N PHE A 317 17.41 9.35 -15.02
CA PHE A 317 17.46 7.95 -14.63
C PHE A 317 17.69 7.79 -13.13
N ILE A 318 17.07 6.77 -12.53
CA ILE A 318 17.21 6.46 -11.10
C ILE A 318 17.79 5.06 -10.92
N PHE A 319 18.85 4.96 -10.13
CA PHE A 319 19.31 3.69 -9.58
C PHE A 319 18.72 3.52 -8.17
N ALA A 320 18.28 2.30 -7.83
CA ALA A 320 17.88 1.92 -6.48
C ALA A 320 18.75 0.76 -6.00
N GLU A 321 19.39 0.89 -4.86
CA GLU A 321 20.13 -0.24 -4.28
C GLU A 321 19.20 -1.41 -3.97
N SER A 322 19.73 -2.63 -4.07
CA SER A 322 19.02 -3.84 -3.64
C SER A 322 19.13 -4.02 -2.12
N PHE A 323 18.10 -4.67 -1.54
CA PHE A 323 18.01 -5.01 -0.14
C PHE A 323 17.91 -6.53 0.08
N PRO A 324 18.22 -7.06 1.27
CA PRO A 324 17.93 -8.45 1.63
C PRO A 324 16.44 -8.78 1.48
N GLU A 325 16.11 -9.97 0.98
CA GLU A 325 14.74 -10.45 0.77
C GLU A 325 14.21 -11.28 1.95
N GLU A 326 14.62 -10.91 3.16
CA GLU A 326 14.18 -11.51 4.41
C GLU A 326 13.33 -10.51 5.21
N GLY A 327 12.42 -11.01 6.03
CA GLY A 327 11.54 -10.16 6.82
C GLY A 327 10.80 -9.13 5.96
N VAL A 328 10.76 -7.87 6.42
CA VAL A 328 10.14 -6.74 5.70
C VAL A 328 10.87 -6.39 4.40
N GLY A 329 12.15 -6.77 4.26
CA GLY A 329 12.94 -6.54 3.03
C GLY A 329 12.32 -7.21 1.80
N ARG A 330 11.62 -8.33 1.98
CA ARG A 330 10.83 -8.96 0.92
C ARG A 330 9.74 -8.03 0.36
N ALA A 331 9.07 -7.30 1.24
CA ALA A 331 8.07 -6.32 0.81
C ALA A 331 8.73 -5.13 0.10
N VAL A 332 9.83 -4.61 0.64
CA VAL A 332 10.60 -3.53 0.01
C VAL A 332 11.04 -3.91 -1.40
N MET A 333 11.69 -5.08 -1.56
CA MET A 333 12.16 -5.55 -2.86
C MET A 333 11.02 -5.82 -3.84
N ASN A 334 9.89 -6.37 -3.38
CA ASN A 334 8.69 -6.55 -4.22
C ASN A 334 8.20 -5.21 -4.79
N ARG A 335 8.23 -4.12 -4.00
CA ARG A 335 7.82 -2.77 -4.43
C ARG A 335 8.83 -2.16 -5.39
N LEU A 336 10.12 -2.28 -5.10
CA LEU A 336 11.20 -1.78 -5.96
C LEU A 336 11.24 -2.50 -7.31
N LEU A 337 11.09 -3.83 -7.34
CA LEU A 337 11.02 -4.60 -8.58
C LEU A 337 9.88 -4.11 -9.47
N LYS A 338 8.69 -3.87 -8.91
CA LYS A 338 7.55 -3.33 -9.66
C LYS A 338 7.78 -1.90 -10.11
N ALA A 339 8.37 -1.05 -9.26
CA ALA A 339 8.72 0.34 -9.63
C ALA A 339 9.77 0.38 -10.76
N ALA A 340 10.68 -0.58 -10.78
CA ALA A 340 11.72 -0.72 -11.81
C ALA A 340 11.22 -1.41 -13.10
N GLY A 341 9.96 -1.87 -13.15
CA GLY A 341 9.50 -2.74 -14.25
C GLY A 341 10.40 -3.96 -14.43
N HIS A 342 10.81 -4.56 -13.30
CA HIS A 342 11.71 -5.71 -13.20
C HIS A 342 13.13 -5.50 -13.80
N ARG A 343 13.51 -4.24 -14.05
CA ARG A 343 14.87 -3.92 -14.51
C ARG A 343 15.87 -4.04 -13.37
N VAL A 344 16.80 -5.00 -13.49
CA VAL A 344 17.91 -5.22 -12.57
C VAL A 344 19.22 -5.11 -13.33
N ILE A 345 20.19 -4.39 -12.78
CA ILE A 345 21.52 -4.17 -13.34
C ILE A 345 22.54 -4.70 -12.35
N GLU A 346 23.44 -5.54 -12.82
CA GLU A 346 24.63 -6.01 -12.08
C GLU A 346 25.80 -5.07 -12.41
N ALA A 347 26.43 -4.48 -11.36
CA ALA A 347 27.51 -3.49 -11.48
C ALA A 347 28.86 -4.03 -10.96
#